data_4a2e5d64b602c430a51b8611c675a73d
#
_entry.id   4a2e5d64b602c430a51b8611c675a73d
#
_cell.length_a   1.000
_cell.length_b   1.000
_cell.length_c   1.000
_cell.angle_alpha   90.00
_cell.angle_beta   90.00
_cell.angle_gamma   90.00
#
_symmetry.space_group_name_H-M   'P 1'
#
loop_
_entity.id
_entity.type
_entity.pdbx_description
1 polymer ?
#
loop_
_entity_poly.entity_id
_entity_poly.type
_entity_poly.pdbx_seq_one_letter_code
_entity_poly.pdbx_strand_id
1 'polypeptide(L)'
;AEHLELCEALSEDIEQSLTEEPPAALGRGAVIASGINSELDELRDLSAHGKDYLVQLQDRESRQAGIPLKIAFNNVFGYYVEVRSTHTKDVPESWTRKQTLVGAERYIFPELKEYEEKILGAEERIAVLEGRLYQELVLRIARYIQPLQRNARTIAQLDCLTSLALTAETNRY
;
A
#
# COMPACT_ATOMS: atom_id res chain seq x y z
N ALA A 1 37.86 15.37 -9.17
CA ALA A 1 37.41 14.00 -8.92
C ALA A 1 37.72 13.49 -7.51
N GLU A 2 38.71 14.06 -6.81
CA GLU A 2 39.12 13.61 -5.45
C GLU A 2 38.12 13.94 -4.32
N HIS A 3 37.04 14.66 -4.58
CA HIS A 3 36.09 15.11 -3.58
C HIS A 3 34.67 14.54 -3.68
N LEU A 4 34.40 13.66 -4.64
CA LEU A 4 33.11 12.99 -4.77
C LEU A 4 33.14 11.64 -4.04
N GLU A 5 32.24 11.43 -3.12
CA GLU A 5 32.00 10.15 -2.45
C GLU A 5 30.94 9.36 -3.20
N LEU A 6 31.29 8.17 -3.67
CA LEU A 6 30.39 7.27 -4.36
C LEU A 6 29.45 6.58 -3.35
N CYS A 7 28.41 7.12 -2.87
CA CYS A 7 27.51 6.56 -1.86
C CYS A 7 26.84 5.23 -2.31
N GLU A 8 27.62 4.26 -2.80
CA GLU A 8 27.16 2.99 -3.36
C GLU A 8 26.33 2.20 -2.35
N ALA A 9 26.84 2.04 -1.12
CA ALA A 9 26.11 1.36 -0.07
C ALA A 9 24.77 2.01 0.29
N LEU A 10 24.64 3.33 0.11
CA LEU A 10 23.37 4.05 0.27
C LEU A 10 22.42 3.73 -0.89
N SER A 11 22.90 3.72 -2.13
CA SER A 11 22.09 3.38 -3.30
C SER A 11 21.54 1.97 -3.17
N GLU A 12 22.41 1.01 -2.83
CA GLU A 12 22.03 -0.38 -2.62
C GLU A 12 21.00 -0.54 -1.47
N ASP A 13 21.18 0.15 -0.34
CA ASP A 13 20.23 0.09 0.79
C ASP A 13 18.86 0.63 0.38
N ILE A 14 18.80 1.71 -0.39
CA ILE A 14 17.55 2.28 -0.90
C ILE A 14 16.88 1.33 -1.90
N GLU A 15 17.63 0.83 -2.88
CA GLU A 15 17.12 -0.08 -3.92
C GLU A 15 16.59 -1.40 -3.33
N GLN A 16 17.26 -1.93 -2.32
CA GLN A 16 16.81 -3.15 -1.64
C GLN A 16 15.62 -2.90 -0.72
N SER A 17 15.54 -1.73 -0.08
CA SER A 17 14.52 -1.44 0.93
C SER A 17 13.17 -1.01 0.34
N LEU A 18 13.17 -0.34 -0.81
CA LEU A 18 11.97 0.20 -1.43
C LEU A 18 11.50 -0.65 -2.60
N THR A 19 10.19 -0.59 -2.89
CA THR A 19 9.64 -1.12 -4.14
C THR A 19 10.19 -0.34 -5.33
N GLU A 20 10.14 -0.91 -6.53
CA GLU A 20 10.65 -0.28 -7.77
C GLU A 20 9.96 1.06 -8.07
N GLU A 21 8.66 1.15 -7.83
CA GLU A 21 7.86 2.37 -7.98
C GLU A 21 7.11 2.68 -6.67
N PRO A 22 7.78 3.24 -5.65
CA PRO A 22 7.13 3.51 -4.38
C PRO A 22 6.09 4.64 -4.52
N PRO A 23 4.92 4.52 -3.90
CA PRO A 23 3.91 5.56 -3.92
C PRO A 23 4.39 6.83 -3.22
N ALA A 24 3.88 7.99 -3.65
CA ALA A 24 4.26 9.30 -3.08
C ALA A 24 3.88 9.48 -1.59
N ALA A 25 3.05 8.60 -1.04
CA ALA A 25 2.63 8.66 0.36
C ALA A 25 2.42 7.25 0.94
N LEU A 26 2.80 7.07 2.20
CA LEU A 26 2.52 5.85 2.97
C LEU A 26 1.00 5.54 2.98
N GLY A 27 0.66 4.26 2.92
CA GLY A 27 -0.74 3.81 2.93
C GLY A 27 -1.46 3.88 1.57
N ARG A 28 -0.78 4.28 0.49
CA ARG A 28 -1.34 4.28 -0.87
C ARG A 28 -0.82 3.14 -1.75
N GLY A 29 -0.18 2.16 -1.14
CA GLY A 29 0.43 1.01 -1.80
C GLY A 29 1.67 0.55 -1.04
N ALA A 30 2.33 -0.49 -1.52
CA ALA A 30 3.52 -1.02 -0.90
C ALA A 30 4.72 -0.09 -1.12
N VAL A 31 5.33 0.40 -0.05
CA VAL A 31 6.54 1.24 -0.05
C VAL A 31 7.79 0.40 0.16
N ILE A 32 7.74 -0.52 1.12
CA ILE A 32 8.85 -1.41 1.47
C ILE A 32 8.84 -2.63 0.54
N ALA A 33 9.99 -3.00 0.02
CA ALA A 33 10.14 -4.19 -0.84
C ALA A 33 9.79 -5.49 -0.10
N SER A 34 9.32 -6.49 -0.84
CA SER A 34 9.10 -7.84 -0.30
C SER A 34 10.42 -8.49 0.09
N GLY A 35 10.43 -9.33 1.12
CA GLY A 35 11.63 -10.00 1.63
C GLY A 35 12.42 -9.20 2.67
N ILE A 36 12.08 -7.93 2.91
CA ILE A 36 12.73 -7.09 3.94
C ILE A 36 12.25 -7.45 5.35
N ASN A 37 10.98 -7.80 5.48
CA ASN A 37 10.39 -8.16 6.76
C ASN A 37 9.34 -9.25 6.59
N SER A 38 9.58 -10.41 7.21
CA SER A 38 8.69 -11.58 7.09
C SER A 38 7.28 -11.33 7.64
N GLU A 39 7.15 -10.58 8.73
CA GLU A 39 5.85 -10.22 9.29
C GLU A 39 5.04 -9.36 8.32
N LEU A 40 5.70 -8.41 7.65
CA LEU A 40 5.05 -7.58 6.65
C LEU A 40 4.58 -8.40 5.45
N ASP A 41 5.40 -9.33 4.98
CA ASP A 41 5.06 -10.20 3.85
C ASP A 41 3.88 -11.13 4.20
N GLU A 42 3.87 -11.74 5.39
CA GLU A 42 2.75 -12.54 5.88
C GLU A 42 1.44 -11.74 5.98
N LEU A 43 1.49 -10.50 6.48
CA LEU A 43 0.33 -9.63 6.56
C LEU A 43 -0.20 -9.22 5.17
N ARG A 44 0.70 -8.97 4.22
CA ARG A 44 0.33 -8.66 2.83
C ARG A 44 -0.31 -9.86 2.13
N ASP A 45 0.25 -11.04 2.34
CA ASP A 45 -0.33 -12.29 1.83
C ASP A 45 -1.73 -12.52 2.39
N LEU A 46 -1.92 -12.31 3.69
CA LEU A 46 -3.24 -12.40 4.31
C LEU A 46 -4.23 -11.40 3.71
N SER A 47 -3.80 -10.15 3.50
CA SER A 47 -4.65 -9.11 2.89
C SER A 47 -4.96 -9.38 1.41
N ALA A 48 -4.01 -9.92 0.65
CA ALA A 48 -4.20 -10.26 -0.76
C ALA A 48 -5.14 -11.45 -0.95
N HIS A 49 -4.91 -12.54 -0.23
CA HIS A 49 -5.77 -13.73 -0.25
C HIS A 49 -7.15 -13.45 0.35
N GLY A 50 -7.25 -12.38 1.11
CA GLY A 50 -8.47 -11.88 1.65
C GLY A 50 -9.53 -11.57 0.59
N LYS A 51 -9.15 -10.97 -0.50
CA LYS A 51 -10.08 -10.66 -1.61
C LYS A 51 -10.59 -11.94 -2.31
N ASP A 52 -9.71 -12.90 -2.51
CA ASP A 52 -10.07 -14.18 -3.13
C ASP A 52 -11.03 -14.98 -2.24
N TYR A 53 -10.82 -14.94 -0.93
CA TYR A 53 -11.75 -15.56 0.01
C TYR A 53 -13.14 -14.93 -0.02
N LEU A 54 -13.24 -13.59 -0.12
CA LEU A 54 -14.55 -12.91 -0.25
C LEU A 54 -15.29 -13.31 -1.53
N VAL A 55 -14.58 -13.50 -2.64
CA VAL A 55 -15.17 -14.00 -3.88
C VAL A 55 -15.69 -15.44 -3.70
N GLN A 56 -14.89 -16.31 -3.10
CA GLN A 56 -15.30 -17.69 -2.80
C GLN A 56 -16.48 -17.74 -1.82
N LEU A 57 -16.46 -16.89 -0.80
CA LEU A 57 -17.54 -16.74 0.17
C LEU A 57 -18.82 -16.27 -0.51
N GLN A 58 -18.75 -15.28 -1.38
CA GLN A 58 -19.88 -14.81 -2.18
C GLN A 58 -20.49 -15.93 -3.02
N ASP A 59 -19.67 -16.70 -3.73
CA ASP A 59 -20.12 -17.80 -4.58
C ASP A 59 -20.73 -18.93 -3.76
N ARG A 60 -20.14 -19.26 -2.61
CA ARG A 60 -20.65 -20.28 -1.70
C ARG A 60 -22.01 -19.88 -1.14
N GLU A 61 -22.13 -18.68 -0.57
CA GLU A 61 -23.37 -18.20 0.02
C GLU A 61 -24.48 -18.03 -1.03
N SER A 62 -24.13 -17.57 -2.25
CA SER A 62 -25.08 -17.47 -3.35
C SER A 62 -25.65 -18.83 -3.75
N ARG A 63 -24.80 -19.88 -3.76
CA ARG A 63 -25.27 -21.26 -4.05
C ARG A 63 -26.11 -21.85 -2.92
N GLN A 64 -25.71 -21.62 -1.66
CA GLN A 64 -26.43 -22.16 -0.50
C GLN A 64 -27.81 -21.52 -0.32
N ALA A 65 -27.89 -20.20 -0.48
CA ALA A 65 -29.15 -19.48 -0.38
C ALA A 65 -30.01 -19.56 -1.66
N GLY A 66 -29.41 -19.99 -2.79
CA GLY A 66 -30.10 -20.06 -4.09
C GLY A 66 -30.46 -18.69 -4.67
N ILE A 67 -29.82 -17.61 -4.19
CA ILE A 67 -30.11 -16.24 -4.58
C ILE A 67 -28.85 -15.53 -5.09
N PRO A 68 -28.96 -14.64 -6.09
CA PRO A 68 -27.85 -13.79 -6.50
C PRO A 68 -27.58 -12.74 -5.43
N LEU A 69 -26.35 -12.67 -4.97
CA LEU A 69 -25.89 -11.68 -3.98
C LEU A 69 -24.55 -11.10 -4.38
N LYS A 70 -24.20 -9.97 -3.78
CA LYS A 70 -22.92 -9.31 -3.96
C LYS A 70 -22.34 -8.92 -2.60
N ILE A 71 -21.10 -9.32 -2.34
CA ILE A 71 -20.35 -8.81 -1.21
C ILE A 71 -19.72 -7.47 -1.62
N ALA A 72 -19.87 -6.43 -0.79
CA ALA A 72 -19.31 -5.11 -1.00
C ALA A 72 -18.89 -4.50 0.35
N PHE A 73 -18.12 -3.41 0.28
CA PHE A 73 -17.61 -2.70 1.44
C PHE A 73 -18.08 -1.24 1.43
N ASN A 74 -18.40 -0.70 2.60
CA ASN A 74 -18.52 0.73 2.81
C ASN A 74 -17.99 1.13 4.20
N ASN A 75 -17.61 2.40 4.35
CA ASN A 75 -16.99 2.91 5.59
C ASN A 75 -17.93 2.97 6.80
N VAL A 76 -19.24 2.76 6.63
CA VAL A 76 -20.23 2.85 7.73
C VAL A 76 -20.50 1.48 8.34
N PHE A 77 -20.61 0.44 7.51
CA PHE A 77 -21.03 -0.90 7.94
C PHE A 77 -19.91 -1.94 7.75
N GLY A 78 -18.80 -1.57 7.09
CA GLY A 78 -17.77 -2.52 6.69
C GLY A 78 -18.19 -3.39 5.51
N TYR A 79 -17.85 -4.67 5.54
CA TYR A 79 -18.31 -5.64 4.53
C TYR A 79 -19.77 -6.01 4.76
N TYR A 80 -20.54 -6.05 3.68
CA TYR A 80 -21.95 -6.40 3.68
C TYR A 80 -22.32 -7.22 2.43
N VAL A 81 -23.39 -7.96 2.54
CA VAL A 81 -24.03 -8.64 1.42
C VAL A 81 -25.20 -7.81 0.93
N GLU A 82 -25.24 -7.52 -0.36
CA GLU A 82 -26.35 -6.85 -1.01
C GLU A 82 -27.21 -7.87 -1.76
N VAL A 83 -28.51 -7.93 -1.42
CA VAL A 83 -29.52 -8.80 -2.01
C VAL A 83 -30.59 -7.92 -2.63
N ARG A 84 -30.98 -8.18 -3.89
CA ARG A 84 -32.07 -7.47 -4.54
C ARG A 84 -33.39 -7.71 -3.81
N SER A 85 -34.28 -6.71 -3.80
CA SER A 85 -35.59 -6.78 -3.12
C SER A 85 -36.47 -7.93 -3.60
N THR A 86 -36.24 -8.45 -4.80
CA THR A 86 -36.95 -9.63 -5.35
C THR A 86 -36.64 -10.94 -4.64
N HIS A 87 -35.49 -11.03 -3.93
CA HIS A 87 -34.99 -12.24 -3.28
C HIS A 87 -34.92 -12.13 -1.75
N THR A 88 -35.44 -11.07 -1.15
CA THR A 88 -35.37 -10.85 0.31
C THR A 88 -36.13 -11.88 1.14
N LYS A 89 -37.06 -12.62 0.53
CA LYS A 89 -37.82 -13.69 1.19
C LYS A 89 -37.00 -14.97 1.34
N ASP A 90 -36.00 -15.14 0.51
CA ASP A 90 -35.18 -16.35 0.44
C ASP A 90 -33.84 -16.17 1.22
N VAL A 91 -33.68 -15.06 1.91
CA VAL A 91 -32.50 -14.76 2.73
C VAL A 91 -32.49 -15.64 3.98
N PRO A 92 -31.35 -16.28 4.32
CA PRO A 92 -31.25 -17.09 5.53
C PRO A 92 -31.55 -16.30 6.80
N GLU A 93 -32.26 -16.92 7.76
CA GLU A 93 -32.60 -16.29 9.05
C GLU A 93 -31.37 -15.91 9.90
N SER A 94 -30.24 -16.56 9.66
CA SER A 94 -28.97 -16.28 10.33
C SER A 94 -28.34 -14.94 9.91
N TRP A 95 -28.83 -14.32 8.83
CA TRP A 95 -28.31 -13.06 8.34
C TRP A 95 -29.02 -11.88 9.03
N THR A 96 -28.24 -10.94 9.52
CA THR A 96 -28.77 -9.73 10.17
C THR A 96 -28.89 -8.62 9.15
N ARG A 97 -30.12 -8.10 8.94
CA ARG A 97 -30.36 -6.96 8.08
C ARG A 97 -29.80 -5.67 8.72
N LYS A 98 -29.03 -4.91 7.95
CA LYS A 98 -28.43 -3.63 8.37
C LYS A 98 -29.06 -2.42 7.70
N GLN A 99 -29.49 -2.54 6.45
CA GLN A 99 -30.05 -1.42 5.71
C GLN A 99 -31.02 -1.90 4.63
N THR A 100 -32.11 -1.16 4.47
CA THR A 100 -33.06 -1.31 3.37
C THR A 100 -32.88 -0.14 2.40
N LEU A 101 -32.74 -0.44 1.10
CA LEU A 101 -32.64 0.49 0.00
C LEU A 101 -33.86 0.33 -0.93
N VAL A 102 -34.04 1.25 -1.87
CA VAL A 102 -35.19 1.24 -2.82
C VAL A 102 -35.25 -0.04 -3.67
N GLY A 103 -34.12 -0.68 -3.98
CA GLY A 103 -34.08 -1.88 -4.84
C GLY A 103 -33.30 -3.05 -4.27
N ALA A 104 -32.80 -2.97 -3.04
CA ALA A 104 -31.98 -3.98 -2.42
C ALA A 104 -32.00 -3.86 -0.89
N GLU A 105 -31.61 -4.93 -0.22
CA GLU A 105 -31.35 -4.91 1.21
C GLU A 105 -29.92 -5.37 1.50
N ARG A 106 -29.34 -4.85 2.58
CA ARG A 106 -27.97 -5.14 3.01
C ARG A 106 -27.98 -5.94 4.30
N TYR A 107 -27.21 -7.01 4.28
CA TYR A 107 -27.11 -7.97 5.36
C TYR A 107 -25.67 -8.19 5.78
N ILE A 108 -25.49 -8.64 7.02
CA ILE A 108 -24.24 -9.18 7.53
C ILE A 108 -24.50 -10.54 8.17
N PHE A 109 -23.48 -11.40 8.21
CA PHE A 109 -23.50 -12.67 8.91
C PHE A 109 -22.17 -12.90 9.67
N PRO A 110 -22.16 -13.80 10.68
CA PRO A 110 -21.01 -13.90 11.59
C PRO A 110 -19.68 -14.14 10.91
N GLU A 111 -19.61 -15.06 9.94
CA GLU A 111 -18.37 -15.37 9.23
C GLU A 111 -17.81 -14.18 8.44
N LEU A 112 -18.69 -13.40 7.80
CA LEU A 112 -18.29 -12.18 7.10
C LEU A 112 -17.69 -11.15 8.06
N LYS A 113 -18.23 -11.06 9.27
CA LYS A 113 -17.75 -10.14 10.29
C LYS A 113 -16.41 -10.57 10.89
N GLU A 114 -16.24 -11.84 11.22
CA GLU A 114 -14.95 -12.38 11.70
C GLU A 114 -13.83 -12.17 10.66
N TYR A 115 -14.18 -12.33 9.41
CA TYR A 115 -13.27 -12.13 8.31
C TYR A 115 -12.89 -10.65 8.13
N GLU A 116 -13.88 -9.76 8.24
CA GLU A 116 -13.65 -8.31 8.25
C GLU A 116 -12.64 -7.89 9.32
N GLU A 117 -12.83 -8.37 10.56
CA GLU A 117 -11.92 -8.06 11.67
C GLU A 117 -10.48 -8.51 11.39
N LYS A 118 -10.30 -9.66 10.74
CA LYS A 118 -8.97 -10.17 10.36
C LYS A 118 -8.31 -9.31 9.27
N ILE A 119 -9.05 -8.90 8.23
CA ILE A 119 -8.49 -8.09 7.13
C ILE A 119 -8.18 -6.67 7.60
N LEU A 120 -9.12 -6.00 8.25
CA LEU A 120 -8.93 -4.63 8.73
C LEU A 120 -7.77 -4.56 9.72
N GLY A 121 -7.66 -5.57 10.61
CA GLY A 121 -6.53 -5.69 11.51
C GLY A 121 -5.19 -5.89 10.79
N ALA A 122 -5.17 -6.66 9.69
CA ALA A 122 -3.96 -6.85 8.89
C ALA A 122 -3.56 -5.57 8.15
N GLU A 123 -4.50 -4.86 7.54
CA GLU A 123 -4.24 -3.59 6.82
C GLU A 123 -3.70 -2.50 7.76
N GLU A 124 -4.27 -2.38 8.96
CA GLU A 124 -3.78 -1.44 9.98
C GLU A 124 -2.35 -1.79 10.43
N ARG A 125 -2.06 -3.07 10.68
CA ARG A 125 -0.73 -3.55 11.05
C ARG A 125 0.29 -3.36 9.93
N ILE A 126 -0.08 -3.58 8.66
CA ILE A 126 0.75 -3.28 7.49
C ILE A 126 1.14 -1.80 7.50
N ALA A 127 0.19 -0.88 7.63
CA ALA A 127 0.45 0.55 7.61
C ALA A 127 1.41 0.98 8.74
N VAL A 128 1.22 0.46 9.95
CA VAL A 128 2.09 0.75 11.10
C VAL A 128 3.50 0.19 10.87
N LEU A 129 3.61 -1.06 10.40
CA LEU A 129 4.88 -1.72 10.19
C LEU A 129 5.68 -1.09 9.03
N GLU A 130 5.03 -0.79 7.91
CA GLU A 130 5.64 -0.04 6.81
C GLU A 130 6.14 1.34 7.25
N GLY A 131 5.33 2.06 8.02
CA GLY A 131 5.71 3.35 8.57
C GLY A 131 6.97 3.27 9.43
N ARG A 132 7.09 2.24 10.27
CA ARG A 132 8.29 2.01 11.10
C ARG A 132 9.51 1.68 10.24
N LEU A 133 9.40 0.74 9.32
CA LEU A 133 10.51 0.34 8.43
C LEU A 133 10.99 1.50 7.56
N TYR A 134 10.06 2.32 7.05
CA TYR A 134 10.41 3.53 6.32
C TYR A 134 11.14 4.55 7.17
N GLN A 135 10.73 4.76 8.41
CA GLN A 135 11.43 5.64 9.36
C GLN A 135 12.85 5.15 9.66
N GLU A 136 13.03 3.84 9.83
CA GLU A 136 14.35 3.22 10.01
C GLU A 136 15.24 3.46 8.79
N LEU A 137 14.72 3.33 7.57
CA LEU A 137 15.44 3.69 6.34
C LEU A 137 15.84 5.16 6.32
N VAL A 138 14.93 6.08 6.62
CA VAL A 138 15.22 7.52 6.69
C VAL A 138 16.35 7.82 7.67
N LEU A 139 16.37 7.17 8.84
CA LEU A 139 17.45 7.33 9.81
C LEU A 139 18.80 6.79 9.30
N ARG A 140 18.81 5.73 8.50
CA ARG A 140 20.03 5.24 7.84
C ARG A 140 20.52 6.23 6.79
N ILE A 141 19.64 6.76 5.95
CA ILE A 141 19.94 7.78 4.93
C ILE A 141 20.51 9.05 5.59
N ALA A 142 19.99 9.44 6.74
CA ALA A 142 20.44 10.64 7.46
C ALA A 142 21.95 10.63 7.80
N ARG A 143 22.57 9.47 7.91
CA ARG A 143 24.03 9.32 8.12
C ARG A 143 24.86 9.80 6.93
N TYR A 144 24.26 9.85 5.74
CA TYR A 144 24.90 10.24 4.48
C TYR A 144 24.67 11.72 4.12
N ILE A 145 24.00 12.52 4.97
CA ILE A 145 23.72 13.94 4.69
C ILE A 145 25.01 14.72 4.38
N GLN A 146 26.07 14.50 5.14
CA GLN A 146 27.34 15.22 4.94
C GLN A 146 28.03 14.87 3.60
N PRO A 147 28.21 13.58 3.26
CA PRO A 147 28.68 13.18 1.93
C PRO A 147 27.84 13.75 0.79
N LEU A 148 26.51 13.64 0.88
CA LEU A 148 25.59 14.13 -0.15
C LEU A 148 25.69 15.65 -0.33
N GLN A 149 25.79 16.42 0.76
CA GLN A 149 25.96 17.86 0.68
C GLN A 149 27.32 18.26 0.08
N ARG A 150 28.40 17.53 0.38
CA ARG A 150 29.70 17.74 -0.26
C ARG A 150 29.63 17.47 -1.75
N ASN A 151 29.06 16.35 -2.15
CA ASN A 151 28.85 16.01 -3.56
C ASN A 151 28.05 17.09 -4.28
N ALA A 152 26.94 17.52 -3.70
CA ALA A 152 26.10 18.57 -4.29
C ALA A 152 26.86 19.90 -4.49
N ARG A 153 27.68 20.31 -3.52
CA ARG A 153 28.53 21.52 -3.65
C ARG A 153 29.59 21.38 -4.75
N THR A 154 30.23 20.21 -4.82
CA THR A 154 31.25 19.94 -5.85
C THR A 154 30.62 19.94 -7.25
N ILE A 155 29.45 19.31 -7.43
CA ILE A 155 28.73 19.33 -8.69
C ILE A 155 28.31 20.74 -9.08
N ALA A 156 27.76 21.53 -8.14
CA ALA A 156 27.38 22.91 -8.40
C ALA A 156 28.58 23.78 -8.82
N GLN A 157 29.74 23.60 -8.19
CA GLN A 157 30.97 24.32 -8.61
C GLN A 157 31.41 23.93 -10.02
N LEU A 158 31.38 22.64 -10.36
CA LEU A 158 31.73 22.16 -11.70
C LEU A 158 30.75 22.69 -12.76
N ASP A 159 29.48 22.73 -12.48
CA ASP A 159 28.44 23.26 -13.36
C ASP A 159 28.67 24.74 -13.65
N CYS A 160 28.92 25.55 -12.60
CA CYS A 160 29.25 26.96 -12.75
C CYS A 160 30.53 27.17 -13.58
N LEU A 161 31.60 26.42 -13.29
CA LEU A 161 32.88 26.57 -14.02
C LEU A 161 32.71 26.14 -15.48
N THR A 162 31.98 25.10 -15.75
CA THR A 162 31.70 24.63 -17.12
C THR A 162 30.90 25.68 -17.89
N SER A 163 29.86 26.25 -17.27
CA SER A 163 29.06 27.33 -17.86
C SER A 163 29.88 28.57 -18.19
N LEU A 164 30.76 28.98 -17.26
CA LEU A 164 31.67 30.11 -17.47
C LEU A 164 32.69 29.83 -18.60
N ALA A 165 33.26 28.65 -18.64
CA ALA A 165 34.20 28.23 -19.68
C ALA A 165 33.55 28.23 -21.08
N LEU A 166 32.34 27.65 -21.20
CA LEU A 166 31.57 27.67 -22.43
C LEU A 166 31.23 29.11 -22.89
N THR A 167 30.88 29.99 -21.94
CA THR A 167 30.58 31.38 -22.23
C THR A 167 31.83 32.14 -22.71
N ALA A 168 32.98 31.89 -22.07
CA ALA A 168 34.25 32.48 -22.47
C ALA A 168 34.68 32.01 -23.86
N GLU A 169 34.57 30.74 -24.15
CA GLU A 169 34.88 30.16 -25.47
C GLU A 169 33.96 30.74 -26.56
N THR A 170 32.65 30.79 -26.31
CA THR A 170 31.66 31.29 -27.27
C THR A 170 31.87 32.77 -27.59
N ASN A 171 32.23 33.57 -26.58
CA ASN A 171 32.41 35.01 -26.75
C ASN A 171 33.88 35.41 -26.99
N ARG A 172 34.80 34.44 -27.07
CA ARG A 172 36.24 34.64 -27.30
C ARG A 172 36.90 35.62 -26.29
N TYR A 173 36.56 35.42 -25.00
CA TYR A 173 37.25 36.14 -23.91
C TYR A 173 38.66 35.57 -23.68
#